data_1807350960093d4759da544d903b04a6
#
_entry.id   1807350960093d4759da544d903b04a6
#
_cell.length_a   1.000
_cell.length_b   1.000
_cell.length_c   1.000
_cell.angle_alpha   90.00
_cell.angle_beta   90.00
_cell.angle_gamma   90.00
#
_symmetry.space_group_name_H-M   'P 1'
#
loop_
_entity.id
_entity.type
_entity.pdbx_description
1 polymer ?
#
loop_
_entity_poly.entity_id
_entity_poly.type
_entity_poly.pdbx_seq_one_letter_code
_entity_poly.pdbx_strand_id
1 'polypeptide(L)'
;MICCFPLPYPDELVYSWFCRYYIHSGCLSHKMALQELFCKRSDNPSKEFIGNLRPEARELLERLCPVDELILNHTMYPQYARFIPMEQKQAALYRLGHDSCDAHHLFCILPRSREEQYLRFCPLCVKEDREQYGETYWHRKHQIRNMSVCTKHGCKLVSSSVPAKSEQCFTFQPAEKHTCDSHVLMEDNGLVIQYGRYLESVFDAQMDFHNDAPVGAILHDGMGRTKYLMPSGRSRYTQMLADDMNAFYRELGLNSVASMYQIQRVLLGSRFDFSVVCQIGFFLGMEPEQLTSSSLETEQIQQEQKTHDRKGAVPVDWERLDAETVPLLEQLAKGVYDGSANENGRPERVSERLIYREMNLLGHQLENMPLCRAIFERYTESYPERWARKLIWAYKKLKEAGVPFYWSDIRAISGVKKKNIPSTIPYLVKHTDMEIAEQIIALVGELTT
;
A
#
# COMPACT_ATOMS: atom_id res chain seq x y z
N MET A 1 -5.28 10.61 35.89
CA MET A 1 -6.63 11.22 35.68
C MET A 1 -6.48 12.24 34.58
N ILE A 2 -7.18 12.05 33.43
CA ILE A 2 -7.14 12.98 32.33
C ILE A 2 -7.87 14.26 32.73
N CYS A 3 -7.13 15.35 32.94
CA CYS A 3 -7.71 16.56 33.52
C CYS A 3 -8.23 17.55 32.50
N CYS A 4 -7.60 17.61 31.31
CA CYS A 4 -7.98 18.55 30.28
C CYS A 4 -7.55 17.98 28.93
N PHE A 5 -8.48 17.92 27.98
CA PHE A 5 -8.17 17.54 26.59
C PHE A 5 -8.44 18.76 25.69
N PRO A 6 -7.49 19.20 24.83
CA PRO A 6 -7.72 20.36 23.98
C PRO A 6 -8.84 20.06 22.97
N LEU A 7 -9.53 21.10 22.49
CA LEU A 7 -10.48 20.93 21.39
C LEU A 7 -9.74 20.59 20.08
N PRO A 8 -10.33 19.76 19.20
CA PRO A 8 -9.72 19.45 17.90
C PRO A 8 -9.73 20.68 17.01
N TYR A 9 -8.68 20.84 16.21
CA TYR A 9 -8.64 21.87 15.16
C TYR A 9 -9.30 21.36 13.88
N PRO A 10 -9.72 22.26 12.96
CA PRO A 10 -10.27 21.86 11.66
C PRO A 10 -9.31 20.98 10.86
N ASP A 11 -9.79 19.86 10.33
CA ASP A 11 -9.00 18.87 9.57
C ASP A 11 -7.79 18.31 10.35
N GLU A 12 -7.78 18.39 11.67
CA GLU A 12 -6.70 17.85 12.48
C GLU A 12 -6.74 16.33 12.50
N LEU A 13 -5.61 15.70 12.21
CA LEU A 13 -5.44 14.26 12.34
C LEU A 13 -5.49 13.85 13.82
N VAL A 14 -6.27 12.82 14.17
CA VAL A 14 -6.42 12.36 15.57
C VAL A 14 -5.09 12.12 16.29
N TYR A 15 -4.09 11.65 15.57
CA TYR A 15 -2.72 11.53 16.08
C TYR A 15 -2.13 12.87 16.54
N SER A 16 -2.37 13.93 15.74
CA SER A 16 -1.98 15.30 16.10
C SER A 16 -2.66 15.77 17.38
N TRP A 17 -3.95 15.48 17.51
CA TRP A 17 -4.72 15.81 18.70
C TRP A 17 -4.17 15.13 19.97
N PHE A 18 -3.75 13.85 19.89
CA PHE A 18 -3.05 13.15 20.96
C PHE A 18 -1.67 13.76 21.27
N CYS A 19 -0.95 14.23 20.25
CA CYS A 19 0.33 14.93 20.45
C CYS A 19 0.13 16.24 21.23
N ARG A 20 -0.91 17.00 20.89
CA ARG A 20 -1.26 18.25 21.60
C ARG A 20 -1.71 17.96 23.03
N TYR A 21 -2.51 16.92 23.25
CA TYR A 21 -2.83 16.46 24.60
C TYR A 21 -1.56 16.23 25.43
N TYR A 22 -0.59 15.50 24.89
CA TYR A 22 0.67 15.25 25.60
C TYR A 22 1.40 16.55 25.99
N ILE A 23 1.43 17.54 25.10
CA ILE A 23 2.09 18.83 25.37
C ILE A 23 1.34 19.64 26.43
N HIS A 24 0.02 19.73 26.32
CA HIS A 24 -0.80 20.60 27.16
C HIS A 24 -1.21 19.96 28.51
N SER A 25 -1.14 18.64 28.63
CA SER A 25 -1.54 17.92 29.85
C SER A 25 -0.54 18.01 31.00
N GLY A 26 0.69 18.50 30.75
CA GLY A 26 1.76 18.50 31.75
C GLY A 26 2.32 17.10 32.06
N CYS A 27 2.04 16.09 31.25
CA CYS A 27 2.62 14.76 31.40
C CYS A 27 4.15 14.82 31.36
N LEU A 28 4.81 14.30 32.40
CA LEU A 28 6.27 14.32 32.53
C LEU A 28 6.99 13.42 31.50
N SER A 29 6.28 12.49 30.89
CA SER A 29 6.86 11.59 29.89
C SER A 29 5.81 11.08 28.90
N HIS A 30 6.24 10.74 27.68
CA HIS A 30 5.39 10.07 26.68
C HIS A 30 4.73 8.81 27.23
N LYS A 31 5.45 8.04 28.07
CA LYS A 31 4.95 6.82 28.69
C LYS A 31 3.73 7.09 29.59
N MET A 32 3.72 8.18 30.35
CA MET A 32 2.56 8.56 31.15
C MET A 32 1.35 8.87 30.27
N ALA A 33 1.51 9.72 29.27
CA ALA A 33 0.43 10.05 28.35
C ALA A 33 -0.10 8.82 27.61
N LEU A 34 0.79 7.90 27.15
CA LEU A 34 0.38 6.64 26.54
C LEU A 34 -0.43 5.76 27.51
N GLN A 35 -0.04 5.71 28.78
CA GLN A 35 -0.77 4.95 29.81
C GLN A 35 -2.12 5.58 30.19
N GLU A 36 -2.26 6.87 30.03
CA GLU A 36 -3.53 7.56 30.25
C GLU A 36 -4.49 7.35 29.07
N LEU A 37 -3.98 7.35 27.83
CA LEU A 37 -4.80 7.28 26.63
C LEU A 37 -5.10 5.85 26.19
N PHE A 38 -4.13 4.92 26.24
CA PHE A 38 -4.23 3.61 25.63
C PHE A 38 -4.24 2.44 26.62
N CYS A 39 -4.94 1.36 26.24
CA CYS A 39 -5.11 0.17 27.10
C CYS A 39 -3.81 -0.58 27.39
N LYS A 40 -2.92 -0.69 26.39
CA LYS A 40 -1.67 -1.44 26.52
C LYS A 40 -0.48 -0.51 26.52
N ARG A 41 0.50 -0.80 27.40
CA ARG A 41 1.76 -0.06 27.46
C ARG A 41 2.61 -0.16 26.18
N SER A 42 2.36 -1.18 25.36
CA SER A 42 3.04 -1.44 24.10
C SER A 42 2.27 -0.92 22.89
N ASP A 43 1.12 -0.27 23.09
CA ASP A 43 0.36 0.29 21.99
C ASP A 43 1.07 1.54 21.47
N ASN A 44 1.47 1.48 20.20
CA ASN A 44 1.91 2.67 19.49
C ASN A 44 0.67 3.45 19.04
N PRO A 45 0.63 4.77 19.24
CA PRO A 45 -0.46 5.56 18.71
C PRO A 45 -0.47 5.45 17.18
N SER A 46 -1.61 4.99 16.65
CA SER A 46 -1.81 4.98 15.20
C SER A 46 -1.78 6.41 14.68
N LYS A 47 -1.12 6.63 13.56
CA LYS A 47 -1.13 7.94 12.90
C LYS A 47 -2.33 8.15 11.99
N GLU A 48 -3.04 7.09 11.67
CA GLU A 48 -4.18 7.13 10.75
C GLU A 48 -5.52 6.87 11.42
N PHE A 49 -5.52 6.23 12.60
CA PHE A 49 -6.74 5.78 13.30
C PHE A 49 -6.66 6.06 14.79
N ILE A 50 -7.79 5.96 15.48
CA ILE A 50 -7.88 6.25 16.93
C ILE A 50 -6.99 5.32 17.76
N GLY A 51 -6.88 4.06 17.40
CA GLY A 51 -6.19 3.05 18.20
C GLY A 51 -7.04 2.53 19.38
N ASN A 52 -6.40 1.76 20.26
CA ASN A 52 -7.05 1.10 21.40
C ASN A 52 -7.09 2.01 22.64
N LEU A 53 -8.02 2.95 22.67
CA LEU A 53 -8.19 3.88 23.77
C LEU A 53 -8.71 3.18 25.04
N ARG A 54 -8.29 3.69 26.20
CA ARG A 54 -8.89 3.34 27.47
C ARG A 54 -10.34 3.85 27.54
N PRO A 55 -11.23 3.16 28.30
CA PRO A 55 -12.62 3.59 28.45
C PRO A 55 -12.74 5.03 28.91
N GLU A 56 -11.93 5.46 29.88
CA GLU A 56 -11.96 6.81 30.45
C GLU A 56 -11.52 7.88 29.45
N ALA A 57 -10.52 7.56 28.63
CA ALA A 57 -10.06 8.45 27.56
C ALA A 57 -11.13 8.56 26.45
N ARG A 58 -11.74 7.45 26.08
CA ARG A 58 -12.82 7.40 25.09
C ARG A 58 -14.03 8.23 25.54
N GLU A 59 -14.50 8.01 26.75
CA GLU A 59 -15.63 8.77 27.31
C GLU A 59 -15.39 10.29 27.30
N LEU A 60 -14.16 10.70 27.57
CA LEU A 60 -13.79 12.12 27.52
C LEU A 60 -13.80 12.65 26.09
N LEU A 61 -13.23 11.91 25.14
CA LEU A 61 -13.24 12.28 23.73
C LEU A 61 -14.66 12.35 23.17
N GLU A 62 -15.51 11.40 23.54
CA GLU A 62 -16.94 11.38 23.15
C GLU A 62 -17.72 12.61 23.59
N ARG A 63 -17.37 13.18 24.75
CA ARG A 63 -17.97 14.44 25.22
C ARG A 63 -17.54 15.67 24.40
N LEU A 64 -16.36 15.61 23.76
CA LEU A 64 -15.84 16.69 22.92
C LEU A 64 -16.21 16.52 21.46
N CYS A 65 -16.24 15.29 20.96
CA CYS A 65 -16.56 14.93 19.61
C CYS A 65 -17.13 13.50 19.58
N PRO A 66 -18.33 13.26 19.09
CA PRO A 66 -18.88 11.90 18.94
C PRO A 66 -17.88 10.99 18.23
N VAL A 67 -17.73 9.73 18.69
CA VAL A 67 -16.69 8.82 18.17
C VAL A 67 -16.83 8.61 16.67
N ASP A 68 -18.03 8.49 16.14
CA ASP A 68 -18.24 8.34 14.70
C ASP A 68 -17.77 9.58 13.93
N GLU A 69 -18.09 10.77 14.41
CA GLU A 69 -17.61 12.04 13.83
C GLU A 69 -16.09 12.14 13.90
N LEU A 70 -15.51 11.73 15.04
CA LEU A 70 -14.06 11.68 15.21
C LEU A 70 -13.41 10.75 14.19
N ILE A 71 -13.97 9.56 13.98
CA ILE A 71 -13.46 8.61 12.97
C ILE A 71 -13.59 9.18 11.56
N LEU A 72 -14.72 9.79 11.24
CA LEU A 72 -14.99 10.32 9.91
C LEU A 72 -14.19 11.59 9.60
N ASN A 73 -14.01 12.48 10.56
CA ASN A 73 -13.49 13.83 10.34
C ASN A 73 -12.04 14.00 10.80
N HIS A 74 -11.51 13.11 11.65
CA HIS A 74 -10.16 13.24 12.21
C HIS A 74 -9.25 12.03 11.99
N THR A 75 -9.70 11.02 11.19
CA THR A 75 -8.87 9.87 10.83
C THR A 75 -8.79 9.71 9.31
N MET A 76 -7.95 8.77 8.88
CA MET A 76 -7.88 8.38 7.46
C MET A 76 -8.93 7.35 7.06
N TYR A 77 -9.96 7.11 7.90
CA TYR A 77 -11.04 6.18 7.62
C TYR A 77 -11.70 6.38 6.25
N PRO A 78 -12.03 7.61 5.79
CA PRO A 78 -12.64 7.80 4.47
C PRO A 78 -11.78 7.26 3.32
N GLN A 79 -10.47 7.35 3.41
CA GLN A 79 -9.57 6.81 2.39
C GLN A 79 -9.64 5.30 2.26
N TYR A 80 -9.86 4.59 3.37
CA TYR A 80 -9.89 3.13 3.38
C TYR A 80 -11.29 2.54 3.21
N ALA A 81 -12.30 3.26 3.66
CA ALA A 81 -13.67 2.75 3.74
C ALA A 81 -14.58 3.23 2.59
N ARG A 82 -14.20 4.27 1.85
CA ARG A 82 -15.11 4.90 0.88
C ARG A 82 -15.70 3.93 -0.13
N PHE A 83 -14.89 3.05 -0.68
CA PHE A 83 -15.26 2.16 -1.79
C PHE A 83 -15.47 0.71 -1.40
N ILE A 84 -15.34 0.34 -0.11
CA ILE A 84 -15.63 -1.02 0.35
C ILE A 84 -17.15 -1.21 0.49
N PRO A 85 -17.65 -2.47 0.50
CA PRO A 85 -19.07 -2.77 0.68
C PRO A 85 -19.64 -2.14 1.96
N MET A 86 -20.92 -1.76 1.90
CA MET A 86 -21.63 -1.08 2.99
C MET A 86 -21.53 -1.80 4.33
N GLU A 87 -21.77 -3.12 4.35
CA GLU A 87 -21.65 -3.93 5.57
C GLU A 87 -20.25 -3.85 6.18
N GLN A 88 -19.21 -3.85 5.33
CA GLN A 88 -17.82 -3.73 5.79
C GLN A 88 -17.51 -2.32 6.30
N LYS A 89 -18.07 -1.27 5.66
CA LYS A 89 -17.97 0.11 6.15
C LYS A 89 -18.55 0.24 7.55
N GLN A 90 -19.80 -0.21 7.73
CA GLN A 90 -20.49 -0.14 9.01
C GLN A 90 -19.75 -0.94 10.09
N ALA A 91 -19.35 -2.17 9.77
CA ALA A 91 -18.60 -3.02 10.68
C ALA A 91 -17.24 -2.41 11.06
N ALA A 92 -16.53 -1.80 10.10
CA ALA A 92 -15.25 -1.13 10.37
C ALA A 92 -15.42 0.11 11.24
N LEU A 93 -16.42 0.95 10.99
CA LEU A 93 -16.75 2.11 11.80
C LEU A 93 -17.06 1.70 13.24
N TYR A 94 -17.97 0.73 13.42
CA TYR A 94 -18.32 0.21 14.72
C TYR A 94 -17.09 -0.34 15.47
N ARG A 95 -16.29 -1.18 14.82
CA ARG A 95 -15.11 -1.80 15.45
C ARG A 95 -14.03 -0.79 15.82
N LEU A 96 -13.79 0.22 14.97
CA LEU A 96 -12.85 1.30 15.30
C LEU A 96 -13.35 2.15 16.47
N GLY A 97 -14.66 2.33 16.58
CA GLY A 97 -15.29 3.09 17.66
C GLY A 97 -15.38 2.33 18.97
N HIS A 98 -15.58 1.02 18.96
CA HIS A 98 -15.96 0.25 20.16
C HIS A 98 -14.99 -0.87 20.55
N ASP A 99 -14.30 -1.45 19.59
CA ASP A 99 -13.42 -2.60 19.82
C ASP A 99 -11.95 -2.18 19.89
N SER A 100 -11.15 -2.96 20.61
CA SER A 100 -9.70 -2.86 20.58
C SER A 100 -9.13 -3.59 19.38
N CYS A 101 -9.45 -3.15 18.16
CA CYS A 101 -8.96 -3.81 16.95
C CYS A 101 -7.86 -3.01 16.24
N ASP A 102 -6.94 -3.74 15.62
CA ASP A 102 -5.97 -3.14 14.71
C ASP A 102 -6.64 -2.86 13.36
N ALA A 103 -6.62 -1.62 12.92
CA ALA A 103 -7.15 -1.19 11.63
C ALA A 103 -6.55 -1.96 10.44
N HIS A 104 -5.33 -2.48 10.57
CA HIS A 104 -4.71 -3.33 9.55
C HIS A 104 -5.47 -4.64 9.26
N HIS A 105 -6.28 -5.11 10.20
CA HIS A 105 -7.16 -6.27 10.01
C HIS A 105 -8.50 -5.92 9.37
N LEU A 106 -8.85 -4.63 9.33
CA LEU A 106 -10.12 -4.17 8.76
C LEU A 106 -10.01 -3.80 7.29
N PHE A 107 -8.84 -3.32 6.89
CA PHE A 107 -8.63 -2.74 5.56
C PHE A 107 -7.45 -3.39 4.83
N CYS A 108 -7.55 -3.43 3.50
CA CYS A 108 -6.42 -3.77 2.66
C CYS A 108 -5.53 -2.52 2.47
N ILE A 109 -4.49 -2.41 3.27
CA ILE A 109 -3.56 -1.29 3.21
C ILE A 109 -2.44 -1.60 2.22
N LEU A 110 -2.35 -0.83 1.13
CA LEU A 110 -1.24 -0.92 0.18
C LEU A 110 0.03 -0.31 0.77
N PRO A 111 1.21 -0.78 0.33
CA PRO A 111 2.48 -0.14 0.68
C PRO A 111 2.46 1.35 0.32
N ARG A 112 3.13 2.17 1.14
CA ARG A 112 3.31 3.61 0.87
C ARG A 112 4.41 3.81 -0.17
N SER A 113 4.26 4.84 -1.01
CA SER A 113 5.34 5.32 -1.85
C SER A 113 6.49 5.88 -0.99
N ARG A 114 7.63 6.18 -1.61
CA ARG A 114 8.78 6.74 -0.89
C ARG A 114 8.45 8.10 -0.27
N GLU A 115 7.71 8.92 -0.98
CA GLU A 115 7.28 10.25 -0.55
C GLU A 115 6.25 10.19 0.59
N GLU A 116 5.49 9.10 0.67
CA GLU A 116 4.46 8.89 1.68
C GLU A 116 4.95 8.17 2.94
N GLN A 117 6.25 7.89 3.03
CA GLN A 117 6.81 7.22 4.22
C GLN A 117 6.81 8.10 5.47
N TYR A 118 6.71 9.42 5.28
CA TYR A 118 6.70 10.41 6.36
C TYR A 118 5.40 11.21 6.36
N LEU A 119 5.03 11.78 7.52
CA LEU A 119 3.95 12.76 7.58
C LEU A 119 4.34 14.01 6.82
N ARG A 120 3.39 14.57 6.10
CA ARG A 120 3.59 15.72 5.21
C ARG A 120 2.89 16.95 5.76
N PHE A 121 3.43 18.11 5.44
CA PHE A 121 2.88 19.40 5.82
C PHE A 121 3.05 20.44 4.70
N CYS A 122 2.22 21.47 4.77
CA CYS A 122 2.33 22.65 3.93
C CYS A 122 3.01 23.77 4.74
N PRO A 123 4.12 24.38 4.28
CA PRO A 123 4.78 25.45 5.03
C PRO A 123 3.90 26.68 5.26
N LEU A 124 2.96 26.97 4.33
CA LEU A 124 2.03 28.08 4.48
C LEU A 124 0.92 27.76 5.50
N CYS A 125 0.40 26.52 5.54
CA CYS A 125 -0.51 26.10 6.60
C CYS A 125 0.16 26.21 7.97
N VAL A 126 1.41 25.76 8.11
CA VAL A 126 2.17 25.87 9.38
C VAL A 126 2.23 27.32 9.88
N LYS A 127 2.46 28.29 8.97
CA LYS A 127 2.47 29.71 9.32
C LYS A 127 1.09 30.20 9.76
N GLU A 128 0.06 29.89 8.99
CA GLU A 128 -1.32 30.28 9.32
C GLU A 128 -1.80 29.66 10.64
N ASP A 129 -1.50 28.37 10.88
CA ASP A 129 -1.88 27.66 12.11
C ASP A 129 -1.26 28.35 13.33
N ARG A 130 0.04 28.72 13.26
CA ARG A 130 0.74 29.45 14.32
C ARG A 130 0.14 30.83 14.55
N GLU A 131 -0.25 31.55 13.49
CA GLU A 131 -0.90 32.85 13.60
C GLU A 131 -2.29 32.74 14.21
N GLN A 132 -3.03 31.68 13.88
CA GLN A 132 -4.44 31.52 14.33
C GLN A 132 -4.57 30.83 15.69
N TYR A 133 -3.76 29.79 15.94
CA TYR A 133 -3.91 28.90 17.09
C TYR A 133 -2.70 28.95 18.07
N GLY A 134 -1.62 29.60 17.70
CA GLY A 134 -0.38 29.63 18.46
C GLY A 134 0.50 28.40 18.31
N GLU A 135 0.03 27.38 17.60
CA GLU A 135 0.75 26.13 17.30
C GLU A 135 0.27 25.52 15.99
N THR A 136 1.13 24.75 15.28
CA THR A 136 0.73 23.98 14.12
C THR A 136 0.38 22.55 14.46
N TYR A 137 -0.31 21.88 13.55
CA TYR A 137 -0.80 20.53 13.74
C TYR A 137 -0.70 19.70 12.45
N TRP A 138 -0.83 18.35 12.55
CA TRP A 138 -0.86 17.49 11.39
C TRP A 138 -2.24 17.54 10.73
N HIS A 139 -2.33 18.14 9.55
CA HIS A 139 -3.54 18.17 8.73
C HIS A 139 -3.78 16.79 8.11
N ARG A 140 -5.01 16.30 8.18
CA ARG A 140 -5.45 15.02 7.64
C ARG A 140 -5.36 14.99 6.10
N LYS A 141 -5.80 16.06 5.44
CA LYS A 141 -5.79 16.17 3.97
C LYS A 141 -4.38 16.11 3.38
N HIS A 142 -3.37 16.57 4.09
CA HIS A 142 -1.99 16.42 3.65
C HIS A 142 -1.51 14.97 3.65
N GLN A 143 -2.22 14.04 4.32
CA GLN A 143 -1.84 12.63 4.40
C GLN A 143 -2.58 11.75 3.38
N ILE A 144 -3.50 12.31 2.58
CA ILE A 144 -4.21 11.56 1.53
C ILE A 144 -3.20 10.94 0.55
N ARG A 145 -3.40 9.67 0.18
CA ARG A 145 -2.53 8.97 -0.78
C ARG A 145 -2.46 9.73 -2.11
N ASN A 146 -1.26 9.81 -2.65
CA ASN A 146 -0.95 10.55 -3.89
C ASN A 146 -1.17 12.07 -3.83
N MET A 147 -1.46 12.64 -2.66
CA MET A 147 -1.52 14.07 -2.48
C MET A 147 -0.09 14.64 -2.46
N SER A 148 0.27 15.46 -3.43
CA SER A 148 1.60 16.08 -3.53
C SER A 148 1.58 17.58 -3.26
N VAL A 149 0.40 18.20 -3.27
CA VAL A 149 0.21 19.65 -3.13
C VAL A 149 -0.79 19.98 -2.04
N CYS A 150 -0.64 21.15 -1.43
CA CYS A 150 -1.67 21.74 -0.60
C CYS A 150 -2.73 22.39 -1.49
N THR A 151 -3.95 21.91 -1.45
CA THR A 151 -5.06 22.42 -2.28
C THR A 151 -5.49 23.84 -1.93
N LYS A 152 -5.26 24.26 -0.67
CA LYS A 152 -5.51 25.62 -0.18
C LYS A 152 -4.48 26.62 -0.73
N HIS A 153 -3.21 26.27 -0.72
CA HIS A 153 -2.12 27.20 -1.03
C HIS A 153 -1.48 26.96 -2.40
N GLY A 154 -1.75 25.86 -3.07
CA GLY A 154 -1.13 25.50 -4.36
C GLY A 154 0.36 25.22 -4.27
N CYS A 155 0.93 25.01 -3.09
CA CYS A 155 2.34 24.68 -2.92
C CYS A 155 2.55 23.18 -2.70
N LYS A 156 3.77 22.71 -3.00
CA LYS A 156 4.18 21.33 -2.77
C LYS A 156 4.21 21.01 -1.28
N LEU A 157 3.71 19.83 -0.93
CA LEU A 157 3.82 19.33 0.44
C LEU A 157 5.27 18.91 0.73
N VAL A 158 5.69 19.19 1.95
CA VAL A 158 7.02 18.84 2.45
C VAL A 158 6.94 17.62 3.35
N SER A 159 7.82 16.65 3.15
CA SER A 159 7.96 15.50 4.03
C SER A 159 8.68 15.89 5.32
N SER A 160 8.09 15.57 6.45
CA SER A 160 8.73 15.75 7.75
C SER A 160 9.72 14.62 8.08
N SER A 161 10.30 14.65 9.27
CA SER A 161 11.09 13.54 9.83
C SER A 161 10.23 12.46 10.52
N VAL A 162 8.91 12.63 10.60
CA VAL A 162 7.99 11.75 11.34
C VAL A 162 7.51 10.63 10.44
N PRO A 163 7.88 9.35 10.69
CA PRO A 163 7.40 8.23 9.89
C PRO A 163 5.87 8.13 9.91
N ALA A 164 5.25 8.01 8.76
CA ALA A 164 3.80 7.85 8.64
C ALA A 164 3.31 6.48 9.13
N LYS A 165 4.16 5.45 9.06
CA LYS A 165 3.89 4.15 9.67
C LYS A 165 4.28 4.18 11.13
N SER A 166 3.43 3.63 11.99
CA SER A 166 3.78 3.41 13.40
C SER A 166 4.82 2.28 13.46
N GLU A 167 6.10 2.66 13.46
CA GLU A 167 7.16 1.77 13.91
C GLU A 167 7.21 1.85 15.45
N GLN A 168 7.97 0.98 16.10
CA GLN A 168 8.05 0.87 17.58
C GLN A 168 8.52 2.19 18.25
N CYS A 169 7.83 3.27 17.97
CA CYS A 169 8.12 4.61 18.45
C CYS A 169 7.06 5.00 19.50
N PHE A 170 7.37 4.72 20.77
CA PHE A 170 6.53 5.05 21.93
C PHE A 170 6.56 6.55 22.27
N THR A 171 6.70 7.42 21.28
CA THR A 171 6.78 8.87 21.48
C THR A 171 5.75 9.59 20.63
N PHE A 172 5.11 10.59 21.22
CA PHE A 172 4.32 11.55 20.47
C PHE A 172 5.24 12.51 19.73
N GLN A 173 4.95 12.73 18.45
CA GLN A 173 5.75 13.59 17.56
C GLN A 173 4.87 14.73 17.05
N PRO A 174 4.70 15.80 17.84
CA PRO A 174 3.84 16.93 17.50
C PRO A 174 4.37 17.68 16.29
N ALA A 175 3.47 18.20 15.45
CA ALA A 175 3.83 18.94 14.25
C ALA A 175 4.76 20.11 14.55
N GLU A 176 4.52 20.85 15.61
CA GLU A 176 5.30 22.03 16.00
C GLU A 176 6.81 21.75 16.15
N LYS A 177 7.19 20.53 16.53
CA LYS A 177 8.60 20.13 16.68
C LYS A 177 9.24 19.56 15.41
N HIS A 178 8.43 19.20 14.43
CA HIS A 178 8.86 18.47 13.24
C HIS A 178 8.57 19.18 11.91
N THR A 179 7.96 20.37 11.98
CA THR A 179 7.75 21.27 10.85
C THR A 179 8.75 22.41 10.98
N CYS A 180 9.83 22.35 10.21
CA CYS A 180 10.79 23.43 10.13
C CYS A 180 10.34 24.51 9.12
N ASP A 181 10.95 25.70 9.20
CA ASP A 181 10.80 26.72 8.17
C ASP A 181 11.41 26.19 6.88
N SER A 182 10.56 25.68 6.01
CA SER A 182 10.93 25.12 4.72
C SER A 182 10.66 26.14 3.62
N HIS A 183 11.48 26.12 2.58
CA HIS A 183 11.20 26.94 1.39
C HIS A 183 9.84 26.53 0.81
N VAL A 184 9.00 27.52 0.57
CA VAL A 184 7.72 27.35 -0.11
C VAL A 184 8.01 27.12 -1.58
N LEU A 185 7.69 25.95 -2.07
CA LEU A 185 7.76 25.62 -3.50
C LEU A 185 6.33 25.58 -4.05
N MET A 186 6.01 26.55 -4.87
CA MET A 186 4.71 26.57 -5.56
C MET A 186 4.67 25.45 -6.61
N GLU A 187 3.47 24.93 -6.85
CA GLU A 187 3.24 23.99 -7.96
C GLU A 187 2.76 24.78 -9.18
N ASP A 188 3.55 24.74 -10.24
CA ASP A 188 3.24 25.47 -11.48
C ASP A 188 2.32 24.66 -12.42
N ASN A 189 2.25 23.33 -12.21
CA ASN A 189 1.41 22.48 -13.03
C ASN A 189 -0.05 22.48 -12.53
N GLY A 190 -0.92 23.18 -13.26
CA GLY A 190 -2.34 23.27 -12.92
C GLY A 190 -3.06 21.91 -12.83
N LEU A 191 -2.65 20.90 -13.61
CA LEU A 191 -3.24 19.54 -13.55
C LEU A 191 -2.89 18.83 -12.25
N VAL A 192 -1.70 19.04 -11.68
CA VAL A 192 -1.33 18.48 -10.37
C VAL A 192 -2.21 19.08 -9.27
N ILE A 193 -2.47 20.39 -9.34
CA ILE A 193 -3.37 21.05 -8.40
C ILE A 193 -4.81 20.54 -8.57
N GLN A 194 -5.28 20.37 -9.81
CA GLN A 194 -6.60 19.82 -10.09
C GLN A 194 -6.73 18.38 -9.56
N TYR A 195 -5.72 17.55 -9.77
CA TYR A 195 -5.70 16.20 -9.23
C TYR A 195 -5.72 16.19 -7.69
N GLY A 196 -4.99 17.09 -7.05
CA GLY A 196 -5.04 17.26 -5.59
C GLY A 196 -6.43 17.63 -5.09
N ARG A 197 -7.11 18.58 -5.75
CA ARG A 197 -8.51 18.98 -5.44
C ARG A 197 -9.49 17.83 -5.68
N TYR A 198 -9.28 17.05 -6.73
CA TYR A 198 -10.07 15.86 -7.01
C TYR A 198 -9.96 14.83 -5.88
N LEU A 199 -8.73 14.52 -5.44
CA LEU A 199 -8.49 13.62 -4.31
C LEU A 199 -9.17 14.12 -3.04
N GLU A 200 -9.07 15.41 -2.74
CA GLU A 200 -9.71 16.04 -1.59
C GLU A 200 -11.24 15.96 -1.67
N SER A 201 -11.82 16.29 -2.83
CA SER A 201 -13.26 16.23 -3.02
C SER A 201 -13.81 14.81 -2.85
N VAL A 202 -13.13 13.80 -3.41
CA VAL A 202 -13.52 12.40 -3.19
C VAL A 202 -13.32 11.99 -1.73
N PHE A 203 -12.27 12.46 -1.07
CA PHE A 203 -11.99 12.13 0.33
C PHE A 203 -13.03 12.75 1.29
N ASP A 204 -13.42 14.01 1.08
CA ASP A 204 -14.34 14.75 1.94
C ASP A 204 -15.82 14.50 1.61
N ALA A 205 -16.14 13.87 0.49
CA ALA A 205 -17.52 13.57 0.15
C ALA A 205 -18.22 12.81 1.28
N GLN A 206 -19.50 13.09 1.48
CA GLN A 206 -20.29 12.41 2.52
C GLN A 206 -20.22 10.89 2.35
N MET A 207 -20.01 10.18 3.45
CA MET A 207 -19.99 8.71 3.45
C MET A 207 -21.40 8.15 3.43
N ASP A 208 -21.72 7.33 2.44
CA ASP A 208 -22.97 6.58 2.41
C ASP A 208 -22.81 5.25 3.16
N PHE A 209 -23.63 5.07 4.19
CA PHE A 209 -23.70 3.87 5.01
C PHE A 209 -24.98 3.06 4.74
N HIS A 210 -25.80 3.46 3.77
CA HIS A 210 -27.06 2.83 3.45
C HIS A 210 -27.05 2.08 2.13
N ASN A 211 -26.14 2.48 1.23
CA ASN A 211 -26.02 1.88 -0.10
C ASN A 211 -24.60 1.47 -0.42
N ASP A 212 -24.47 0.44 -1.24
CA ASP A 212 -23.20 0.07 -1.83
C ASP A 212 -22.81 1.05 -2.94
N ALA A 213 -21.52 1.38 -3.01
CA ALA A 213 -20.94 2.08 -4.13
C ALA A 213 -20.25 1.06 -5.05
N PRO A 214 -20.89 0.59 -6.13
CA PRO A 214 -20.32 -0.41 -7.02
C PRO A 214 -19.27 0.21 -7.92
N VAL A 215 -18.15 0.59 -7.34
CA VAL A 215 -17.08 1.36 -8.00
C VAL A 215 -16.60 0.75 -9.30
N GLY A 216 -16.54 -0.57 -9.40
CA GLY A 216 -16.17 -1.27 -10.63
C GLY A 216 -17.17 -1.03 -11.78
N ALA A 217 -18.48 -0.93 -11.47
CA ALA A 217 -19.51 -0.60 -12.44
C ALA A 217 -19.49 0.89 -12.80
N ILE A 218 -19.33 1.77 -11.81
CA ILE A 218 -19.20 3.22 -12.03
C ILE A 218 -18.02 3.53 -12.97
N LEU A 219 -16.84 2.94 -12.72
CA LEU A 219 -15.67 3.11 -13.58
C LEU A 219 -15.87 2.49 -14.97
N HIS A 220 -16.60 1.37 -15.07
CA HIS A 220 -16.95 0.77 -16.34
C HIS A 220 -17.86 1.67 -17.18
N ASP A 221 -18.86 2.29 -16.54
CA ASP A 221 -19.72 3.27 -17.20
C ASP A 221 -18.93 4.50 -17.66
N GLY A 222 -18.02 5.01 -16.82
CA GLY A 222 -17.08 6.07 -17.19
C GLY A 222 -16.21 5.74 -18.41
N MET A 223 -15.92 4.45 -18.65
CA MET A 223 -15.22 4.00 -19.86
C MET A 223 -16.11 3.91 -21.10
N GLY A 224 -17.45 3.97 -20.98
CA GLY A 224 -18.40 3.67 -22.07
C GLY A 224 -18.23 4.52 -23.34
N ARG A 225 -17.58 5.67 -23.24
CA ARG A 225 -17.30 6.57 -24.38
C ARG A 225 -15.83 6.63 -24.77
N THR A 226 -15.03 5.70 -24.28
CA THR A 226 -13.57 5.71 -24.48
C THR A 226 -13.11 4.50 -25.29
N LYS A 227 -11.87 4.57 -25.79
CA LYS A 227 -11.20 3.45 -26.49
C LYS A 227 -10.87 2.25 -25.59
N TYR A 228 -11.08 2.36 -24.26
CA TYR A 228 -10.75 1.30 -23.30
C TYR A 228 -11.84 0.26 -23.13
N LEU A 229 -13.00 0.48 -23.74
CA LEU A 229 -14.08 -0.50 -23.81
C LEU A 229 -14.14 -1.09 -25.22
N MET A 230 -14.31 -2.42 -25.32
CA MET A 230 -14.52 -3.05 -26.62
C MET A 230 -15.85 -2.57 -27.24
N PRO A 231 -15.96 -2.55 -28.59
CA PRO A 231 -17.21 -2.13 -29.25
C PRO A 231 -18.45 -2.91 -28.81
N SER A 232 -18.26 -4.15 -28.31
CA SER A 232 -19.34 -4.95 -27.74
C SER A 232 -19.81 -4.47 -26.36
N GLY A 233 -19.11 -3.54 -25.73
CA GLY A 233 -19.38 -3.06 -24.37
C GLY A 233 -19.09 -4.09 -23.26
N ARG A 234 -18.62 -5.31 -23.61
CA ARG A 234 -18.49 -6.44 -22.68
C ARG A 234 -17.10 -6.60 -22.07
N SER A 235 -16.08 -6.22 -22.77
CA SER A 235 -14.69 -6.43 -22.38
C SER A 235 -13.90 -5.14 -22.41
N ARG A 236 -12.88 -5.04 -21.55
CA ARG A 236 -12.06 -3.84 -21.32
C ARG A 236 -10.65 -4.09 -21.82
N TYR A 237 -10.05 -3.09 -22.45
CA TYR A 237 -8.63 -3.07 -22.80
C TYR A 237 -7.80 -2.58 -21.60
N THR A 238 -7.76 -3.37 -20.52
CA THR A 238 -7.15 -2.98 -19.24
C THR A 238 -5.66 -2.66 -19.36
N GLN A 239 -4.93 -3.38 -20.22
CA GLN A 239 -3.51 -3.09 -20.46
C GLN A 239 -3.34 -1.72 -21.14
N MET A 240 -4.13 -1.43 -22.17
CA MET A 240 -4.09 -0.13 -22.83
C MET A 240 -4.42 1.02 -21.87
N LEU A 241 -5.43 0.84 -21.01
CA LEU A 241 -5.76 1.81 -19.96
C LEU A 241 -4.58 2.01 -19.01
N ALA A 242 -3.94 0.95 -18.56
CA ALA A 242 -2.79 1.02 -17.66
C ALA A 242 -1.59 1.74 -18.29
N ASP A 243 -1.30 1.46 -19.56
CA ASP A 243 -0.18 2.07 -20.28
C ASP A 243 -0.40 3.57 -20.49
N ASP A 244 -1.61 3.96 -20.91
CA ASP A 244 -1.96 5.37 -21.10
C ASP A 244 -2.01 6.14 -19.78
N MET A 245 -2.54 5.53 -18.70
CA MET A 245 -2.49 6.11 -17.35
C MET A 245 -1.05 6.28 -16.89
N ASN A 246 -0.18 5.30 -17.12
CA ASN A 246 1.23 5.40 -16.76
C ASN A 246 1.94 6.55 -17.48
N ALA A 247 1.66 6.74 -18.78
CA ALA A 247 2.20 7.88 -19.52
C ALA A 247 1.71 9.21 -18.94
N PHE A 248 0.40 9.35 -18.77
CA PHE A 248 -0.24 10.56 -18.25
C PHE A 248 0.27 10.95 -16.86
N TYR A 249 0.26 10.02 -15.89
CA TYR A 249 0.69 10.33 -14.53
C TYR A 249 2.19 10.50 -14.38
N ARG A 250 2.99 9.90 -15.26
CA ARG A 250 4.43 10.14 -15.30
C ARG A 250 4.75 11.57 -15.77
N GLU A 251 4.00 12.10 -16.73
CA GLU A 251 4.09 13.51 -17.15
C GLU A 251 3.69 14.47 -16.01
N LEU A 252 2.74 14.06 -15.16
CA LEU A 252 2.38 14.80 -13.94
C LEU A 252 3.40 14.65 -12.80
N GLY A 253 4.48 13.88 -12.98
CA GLY A 253 5.48 13.65 -11.95
C GLY A 253 5.01 12.73 -10.80
N LEU A 254 3.91 11.98 -10.98
CA LEU A 254 3.46 11.00 -10.00
C LEU A 254 4.33 9.74 -10.08
N ASN A 255 4.99 9.42 -8.95
CA ASN A 255 5.87 8.25 -8.84
C ASN A 255 5.13 6.95 -8.49
N SER A 256 3.89 7.05 -8.00
CA SER A 256 3.06 5.91 -7.59
C SER A 256 1.83 5.78 -8.48
N VAL A 257 2.00 5.22 -9.67
CA VAL A 257 0.91 4.95 -10.61
C VAL A 257 0.39 3.54 -10.41
N ALA A 258 -0.92 3.35 -10.54
CA ALA A 258 -1.57 2.06 -10.40
C ALA A 258 -1.08 1.08 -11.49
N SER A 259 -0.64 -0.10 -11.06
CA SER A 259 -0.28 -1.18 -11.97
C SER A 259 -1.53 -1.78 -12.64
N MET A 260 -1.35 -2.38 -13.81
CA MET A 260 -2.44 -3.07 -14.53
C MET A 260 -3.20 -4.06 -13.63
N TYR A 261 -2.49 -4.81 -12.77
CA TYR A 261 -3.11 -5.73 -11.82
C TYR A 261 -4.00 -5.01 -10.79
N GLN A 262 -3.57 -3.85 -10.26
CA GLN A 262 -4.37 -3.06 -9.32
C GLN A 262 -5.63 -2.50 -10.01
N ILE A 263 -5.48 -1.97 -11.23
CA ILE A 263 -6.59 -1.48 -12.05
C ILE A 263 -7.61 -2.59 -12.29
N GLN A 264 -7.14 -3.77 -12.73
CA GLN A 264 -8.01 -4.93 -12.97
C GLN A 264 -8.79 -5.34 -11.71
N ARG A 265 -8.12 -5.36 -10.54
CA ARG A 265 -8.76 -5.74 -9.27
C ARG A 265 -9.84 -4.76 -8.84
N VAL A 266 -9.65 -3.46 -9.07
CA VAL A 266 -10.65 -2.43 -8.81
C VAL A 266 -11.84 -2.59 -9.78
N LEU A 267 -11.57 -2.74 -11.06
CA LEU A 267 -12.62 -2.91 -12.09
C LEU A 267 -13.46 -4.18 -11.90
N LEU A 268 -12.88 -5.23 -11.30
CA LEU A 268 -13.59 -6.46 -10.93
C LEU A 268 -14.32 -6.37 -9.57
N GLY A 269 -14.25 -5.23 -8.87
CA GLY A 269 -14.85 -5.07 -7.56
C GLY A 269 -14.26 -5.98 -6.48
N SER A 270 -13.04 -6.48 -6.67
CA SER A 270 -12.38 -7.38 -5.73
C SER A 270 -11.34 -6.68 -4.83
N ARG A 271 -11.06 -5.41 -5.08
CA ARG A 271 -10.20 -4.55 -4.29
C ARG A 271 -10.63 -3.09 -4.44
N PHE A 272 -10.65 -2.37 -3.34
CA PHE A 272 -11.22 -1.02 -3.26
C PHE A 272 -10.17 -0.03 -2.78
N ASP A 273 -9.07 0.08 -3.52
CA ASP A 273 -8.01 1.03 -3.18
C ASP A 273 -8.38 2.44 -3.63
N PHE A 274 -8.45 3.36 -2.66
CA PHE A 274 -8.84 4.75 -2.89
C PHE A 274 -7.98 5.43 -3.98
N SER A 275 -6.66 5.28 -3.88
CA SER A 275 -5.75 5.96 -4.81
C SER A 275 -5.89 5.44 -6.24
N VAL A 276 -6.11 4.13 -6.40
CA VAL A 276 -6.32 3.51 -7.72
C VAL A 276 -7.65 3.95 -8.33
N VAL A 277 -8.72 3.96 -7.53
CA VAL A 277 -10.03 4.44 -7.99
C VAL A 277 -9.97 5.90 -8.43
N CYS A 278 -9.35 6.76 -7.62
CA CYS A 278 -9.20 8.18 -7.98
C CYS A 278 -8.32 8.40 -9.21
N GLN A 279 -7.24 7.61 -9.38
CA GLN A 279 -6.41 7.68 -10.58
C GLN A 279 -7.21 7.32 -11.84
N ILE A 280 -7.98 6.24 -11.79
CA ILE A 280 -8.80 5.85 -12.94
C ILE A 280 -9.86 6.92 -13.22
N GLY A 281 -10.59 7.37 -12.18
CA GLY A 281 -11.65 8.36 -12.34
C GLY A 281 -11.15 9.68 -12.91
N PHE A 282 -10.08 10.24 -12.36
CA PHE A 282 -9.49 11.49 -12.83
C PHE A 282 -8.96 11.36 -14.28
N PHE A 283 -8.28 10.26 -14.59
CA PHE A 283 -7.78 9.99 -15.95
C PHE A 283 -8.90 9.88 -16.98
N LEU A 284 -10.04 9.31 -16.59
CA LEU A 284 -11.25 9.22 -17.46
C LEU A 284 -12.05 10.53 -17.53
N GLY A 285 -11.65 11.58 -16.80
CA GLY A 285 -12.36 12.85 -16.73
C GLY A 285 -13.71 12.77 -16.00
N MET A 286 -13.83 11.82 -15.06
CA MET A 286 -15.03 11.69 -14.23
C MET A 286 -15.02 12.74 -13.11
N GLU A 287 -16.19 13.29 -12.80
CA GLU A 287 -16.32 14.18 -11.65
C GLU A 287 -16.30 13.40 -10.33
N PRO A 288 -15.80 13.99 -9.23
CA PRO A 288 -15.73 13.33 -7.90
C PRO A 288 -17.09 12.76 -7.46
N GLU A 289 -18.18 13.46 -7.73
CA GLU A 289 -19.55 13.08 -7.38
C GLU A 289 -19.98 11.78 -8.06
N GLN A 290 -19.51 11.52 -9.27
CA GLN A 290 -19.80 10.28 -10.01
C GLN A 290 -19.18 9.06 -9.32
N LEU A 291 -18.02 9.22 -8.66
CA LEU A 291 -17.41 8.13 -7.90
C LEU A 291 -18.07 7.89 -6.54
N THR A 292 -18.72 8.89 -5.99
CA THR A 292 -19.22 8.88 -4.60
C THR A 292 -20.74 8.75 -4.50
N SER A 293 -21.46 8.92 -5.60
CA SER A 293 -22.91 8.76 -5.63
C SER A 293 -23.30 7.28 -5.74
N SER A 294 -24.16 6.85 -4.83
CA SER A 294 -24.87 5.58 -4.91
C SER A 294 -26.18 5.80 -5.70
N SER A 295 -26.13 5.76 -7.02
CA SER A 295 -27.36 5.83 -7.81
C SER A 295 -27.97 4.45 -8.04
N LEU A 296 -29.27 4.32 -7.87
CA LEU A 296 -30.04 3.09 -8.14
C LEU A 296 -29.87 2.58 -9.60
N GLU A 297 -29.52 3.48 -10.53
CA GLU A 297 -29.20 3.11 -11.93
C GLU A 297 -27.96 2.19 -12.01
N THR A 298 -27.04 2.32 -11.07
CA THR A 298 -25.81 1.51 -11.04
C THR A 298 -26.07 0.05 -10.63
N GLU A 299 -27.12 -0.22 -9.87
CA GLU A 299 -27.53 -1.60 -9.53
C GLU A 299 -28.10 -2.36 -10.73
N GLN A 300 -28.80 -1.66 -11.64
CA GLN A 300 -29.29 -2.24 -12.88
C GLN A 300 -28.12 -2.64 -13.81
N ILE A 301 -27.11 -1.79 -13.91
CA ILE A 301 -25.88 -2.07 -14.68
C ILE A 301 -25.15 -3.29 -14.12
N GLN A 302 -25.08 -3.46 -12.80
CA GLN A 302 -24.46 -4.64 -12.18
C GLN A 302 -25.23 -5.93 -12.45
N GLN A 303 -26.56 -5.90 -12.42
CA GLN A 303 -27.39 -7.06 -12.71
C GLN A 303 -27.28 -7.46 -14.18
N GLU A 304 -27.27 -6.51 -15.09
CA GLU A 304 -27.07 -6.74 -16.52
C GLU A 304 -25.66 -7.31 -16.82
N GLN A 305 -24.62 -6.80 -16.17
CA GLN A 305 -23.26 -7.34 -16.31
C GLN A 305 -23.13 -8.76 -15.77
N LYS A 306 -23.69 -9.11 -14.61
CA LYS A 306 -23.70 -10.46 -14.03
C LYS A 306 -24.45 -11.47 -14.90
N THR A 307 -25.48 -11.04 -15.62
CA THR A 307 -26.24 -11.89 -16.55
C THR A 307 -25.56 -12.06 -17.88
N HIS A 308 -24.76 -11.07 -18.33
CA HIS A 308 -24.02 -11.13 -19.59
C HIS A 308 -22.69 -11.88 -19.50
N ASP A 309 -21.97 -11.79 -18.35
CA ASP A 309 -20.72 -12.54 -18.13
C ASP A 309 -20.92 -14.07 -18.17
N ARG A 310 -22.14 -14.56 -17.99
CA ARG A 310 -22.48 -15.99 -18.09
C ARG A 310 -22.80 -16.50 -19.51
N LYS A 311 -22.96 -15.60 -20.50
CA LYS A 311 -23.33 -15.98 -21.86
C LYS A 311 -22.33 -15.43 -22.87
N GLY A 312 -21.20 -16.13 -23.03
CA GLY A 312 -20.35 -15.92 -24.20
C GLY A 312 -18.90 -15.55 -23.95
N ALA A 313 -18.22 -16.23 -23.03
CA ALA A 313 -16.78 -16.34 -23.12
C ALA A 313 -16.44 -16.99 -24.46
N VAL A 314 -15.77 -16.29 -25.36
CA VAL A 314 -15.14 -16.93 -26.51
C VAL A 314 -14.21 -17.99 -25.92
N PRO A 315 -14.32 -19.26 -26.33
CA PRO A 315 -13.42 -20.29 -25.83
C PRO A 315 -11.98 -19.81 -26.00
N VAL A 316 -11.22 -19.79 -24.92
CA VAL A 316 -9.79 -19.48 -24.99
C VAL A 316 -9.12 -20.64 -25.72
N ASP A 317 -8.40 -20.35 -26.79
CA ASP A 317 -7.52 -21.32 -27.42
C ASP A 317 -6.29 -21.52 -26.55
N TRP A 318 -6.44 -22.46 -25.60
CA TRP A 318 -5.40 -22.75 -24.60
C TRP A 318 -4.15 -23.33 -25.22
N GLU A 319 -4.25 -24.10 -26.28
CA GLU A 319 -3.11 -24.71 -26.98
C GLU A 319 -2.23 -23.61 -27.62
N ARG A 320 -2.84 -22.66 -28.29
CA ARG A 320 -2.16 -21.53 -28.89
C ARG A 320 -1.57 -20.62 -27.79
N LEU A 321 -2.34 -20.29 -26.75
CA LEU A 321 -1.88 -19.42 -25.67
C LEU A 321 -0.71 -20.04 -24.91
N ASP A 322 -0.77 -21.37 -24.66
CA ASP A 322 0.32 -22.11 -24.02
C ASP A 322 1.59 -22.03 -24.86
N ALA A 323 1.52 -22.32 -26.15
CA ALA A 323 2.67 -22.28 -27.03
C ALA A 323 3.29 -20.86 -27.18
N GLU A 324 2.46 -19.83 -27.27
CA GLU A 324 2.91 -18.43 -27.35
C GLU A 324 3.56 -17.95 -26.00
N THR A 325 3.11 -18.48 -24.87
CA THR A 325 3.58 -18.08 -23.53
C THR A 325 4.88 -18.78 -23.11
N VAL A 326 5.13 -19.99 -23.61
CA VAL A 326 6.32 -20.82 -23.27
C VAL A 326 7.65 -20.04 -23.33
N PRO A 327 8.04 -19.34 -24.43
CA PRO A 327 9.34 -18.68 -24.52
C PRO A 327 9.48 -17.54 -23.48
N LEU A 328 8.40 -16.82 -23.22
CA LEU A 328 8.38 -15.72 -22.26
C LEU A 328 8.49 -16.26 -20.83
N LEU A 329 7.76 -17.33 -20.52
CA LEU A 329 7.82 -17.97 -19.21
C LEU A 329 9.18 -18.59 -18.94
N GLU A 330 9.79 -19.22 -19.94
CA GLU A 330 11.13 -19.82 -19.77
C GLU A 330 12.19 -18.75 -19.52
N GLN A 331 12.14 -17.64 -20.25
CA GLN A 331 13.02 -16.49 -20.03
C GLN A 331 12.83 -15.89 -18.64
N LEU A 332 11.60 -15.68 -18.20
CA LEU A 332 11.28 -15.17 -16.88
C LEU A 332 11.76 -16.13 -15.77
N ALA A 333 11.36 -17.40 -15.88
CA ALA A 333 11.70 -18.40 -14.86
C ALA A 333 13.21 -18.58 -14.73
N LYS A 334 13.92 -18.65 -15.85
CA LYS A 334 15.38 -18.73 -15.88
C LYS A 334 16.02 -17.50 -15.25
N GLY A 335 15.60 -16.29 -15.65
CA GLY A 335 16.18 -15.05 -15.16
C GLY A 335 15.99 -14.85 -13.64
N VAL A 336 14.84 -15.27 -13.09
CA VAL A 336 14.57 -15.25 -11.67
C VAL A 336 15.38 -16.35 -10.93
N TYR A 337 15.46 -17.53 -11.53
CA TYR A 337 16.16 -18.65 -10.96
C TYR A 337 17.67 -18.40 -10.87
N ASP A 338 18.32 -17.96 -11.92
CA ASP A 338 19.77 -17.70 -11.97
C ASP A 338 20.15 -16.31 -11.42
N GLY A 339 19.18 -15.44 -11.21
CA GLY A 339 19.37 -14.09 -10.68
C GLY A 339 19.62 -13.03 -11.75
N SER A 340 19.70 -13.38 -13.04
CA SER A 340 19.97 -12.43 -14.12
C SER A 340 18.84 -11.38 -14.30
N ALA A 341 17.63 -11.67 -13.82
CA ALA A 341 16.51 -10.71 -13.79
C ALA A 341 16.62 -9.69 -12.63
N ASN A 342 17.55 -9.85 -11.70
CA ASN A 342 17.74 -8.97 -10.56
C ASN A 342 18.97 -8.08 -10.75
N GLU A 343 18.86 -6.79 -10.45
CA GLU A 343 19.97 -5.83 -10.51
C GLU A 343 21.23 -6.30 -9.76
N ASN A 344 21.03 -7.01 -8.66
CA ASN A 344 22.11 -7.51 -7.80
C ASN A 344 22.64 -8.90 -8.22
N GLY A 345 22.09 -9.53 -9.26
CA GLY A 345 22.40 -10.90 -9.67
C GLY A 345 21.95 -11.97 -8.66
N ARG A 346 21.07 -11.63 -7.70
CA ARG A 346 20.66 -12.54 -6.63
C ARG A 346 19.62 -13.54 -7.12
N PRO A 347 19.83 -14.85 -6.98
CA PRO A 347 18.87 -15.87 -7.35
C PRO A 347 17.63 -15.82 -6.45
N GLU A 348 16.44 -15.91 -7.05
CA GLU A 348 15.18 -15.94 -6.32
C GLU A 348 14.36 -17.18 -6.70
N ARG A 349 13.34 -17.48 -5.90
CA ARG A 349 12.46 -18.63 -6.13
C ARG A 349 11.43 -18.31 -7.18
N VAL A 350 11.33 -19.19 -8.18
CA VAL A 350 10.21 -19.19 -9.11
C VAL A 350 8.98 -19.74 -8.39
N SER A 351 7.93 -18.96 -8.28
CA SER A 351 6.69 -19.35 -7.62
C SER A 351 5.50 -19.13 -8.54
N GLU A 352 4.44 -19.92 -8.39
CA GLU A 352 3.20 -19.70 -9.15
C GLU A 352 2.70 -18.26 -9.05
N ARG A 353 2.73 -17.68 -7.84
CA ARG A 353 2.33 -16.29 -7.62
C ARG A 353 3.15 -15.29 -8.45
N LEU A 354 4.46 -15.55 -8.61
CA LEU A 354 5.32 -14.73 -9.46
C LEU A 354 4.89 -14.87 -10.92
N ILE A 355 4.71 -16.10 -11.41
CA ILE A 355 4.31 -16.39 -12.79
C ILE A 355 2.95 -15.73 -13.08
N TYR A 356 1.95 -15.94 -12.24
CA TYR A 356 0.64 -15.32 -12.43
C TYR A 356 0.72 -13.80 -12.50
N ARG A 357 1.60 -13.19 -11.71
CA ARG A 357 1.79 -11.73 -11.69
C ARG A 357 2.49 -11.23 -12.95
N GLU A 358 3.65 -11.81 -13.28
CA GLU A 358 4.51 -11.30 -14.35
C GLU A 358 3.96 -11.67 -15.75
N MET A 359 3.32 -12.83 -15.88
CA MET A 359 2.71 -13.30 -17.12
C MET A 359 1.25 -12.86 -17.28
N ASN A 360 0.74 -12.12 -16.29
CA ASN A 360 -0.65 -11.65 -16.27
C ASN A 360 -1.69 -12.77 -16.45
N LEU A 361 -1.41 -13.93 -15.86
CA LEU A 361 -2.33 -15.05 -15.87
C LEU A 361 -3.33 -14.92 -14.73
N LEU A 362 -4.57 -15.29 -14.95
CA LEU A 362 -5.59 -15.41 -13.91
C LEU A 362 -5.41 -16.74 -13.17
N GLY A 363 -5.88 -16.79 -11.91
CA GLY A 363 -5.81 -18.01 -11.11
C GLY A 363 -6.35 -19.24 -11.85
N HIS A 364 -5.68 -20.37 -11.76
CA HIS A 364 -5.95 -21.63 -12.43
C HIS A 364 -5.70 -21.71 -13.94
N GLN A 365 -5.29 -20.64 -14.62
CA GLN A 365 -5.02 -20.70 -16.06
C GLN A 365 -3.82 -21.60 -16.39
N LEU A 366 -2.81 -21.64 -15.54
CA LEU A 366 -1.64 -22.50 -15.71
C LEU A 366 -2.00 -24.00 -15.73
N GLU A 367 -3.14 -24.38 -15.14
CA GLU A 367 -3.65 -25.75 -15.20
C GLU A 367 -4.08 -26.17 -16.60
N ASN A 368 -4.49 -25.20 -17.43
CA ASN A 368 -4.87 -25.41 -18.83
C ASN A 368 -3.70 -25.23 -19.82
N MET A 369 -2.47 -25.00 -19.30
CA MET A 369 -1.26 -24.69 -20.07
C MET A 369 -0.15 -25.70 -19.72
N PRO A 370 -0.22 -26.92 -20.24
CA PRO A 370 0.69 -28.01 -19.85
C PRO A 370 2.16 -27.76 -20.20
N LEU A 371 2.45 -27.06 -21.30
CA LEU A 371 3.84 -26.72 -21.67
C LEU A 371 4.44 -25.70 -20.69
N CYS A 372 3.68 -24.66 -20.36
CA CYS A 372 4.08 -23.66 -19.37
C CYS A 372 4.23 -24.30 -17.99
N ARG A 373 3.35 -25.24 -17.64
CA ARG A 373 3.43 -25.97 -16.37
C ARG A 373 4.71 -26.80 -16.28
N ALA A 374 5.09 -27.50 -17.35
CA ALA A 374 6.32 -28.26 -17.40
C ALA A 374 7.59 -27.38 -17.20
N ILE A 375 7.58 -26.15 -17.75
CA ILE A 375 8.64 -25.18 -17.49
C ILE A 375 8.65 -24.74 -16.04
N PHE A 376 7.50 -24.41 -15.49
CA PHE A 376 7.39 -24.04 -14.06
C PHE A 376 7.93 -25.14 -13.16
N GLU A 377 7.55 -26.39 -13.37
CA GLU A 377 8.02 -27.53 -12.60
C GLU A 377 9.53 -27.73 -12.68
N ARG A 378 10.16 -27.45 -13.83
CA ARG A 378 11.62 -27.50 -14.01
C ARG A 378 12.37 -26.52 -13.09
N TYR A 379 11.79 -25.34 -12.83
CA TYR A 379 12.38 -24.30 -11.98
C TYR A 379 11.82 -24.28 -10.55
N THR A 380 10.90 -25.21 -10.25
CA THR A 380 10.36 -25.34 -8.89
C THR A 380 11.41 -25.94 -7.95
N GLU A 381 11.60 -25.30 -6.81
CA GLU A 381 12.56 -25.71 -5.80
C GLU A 381 11.99 -25.61 -4.39
N SER A 382 12.56 -26.39 -3.47
CA SER A 382 12.27 -26.30 -2.05
C SER A 382 12.93 -25.06 -1.42
N TYR A 383 12.48 -24.64 -0.23
CA TYR A 383 13.14 -23.56 0.49
C TYR A 383 14.61 -23.86 0.83
N PRO A 384 14.98 -25.06 1.30
CA PRO A 384 16.39 -25.43 1.52
C PRO A 384 17.25 -25.33 0.26
N GLU A 385 16.72 -25.74 -0.88
CA GLU A 385 17.42 -25.66 -2.17
C GLU A 385 17.65 -24.21 -2.59
N ARG A 386 16.63 -23.35 -2.46
CA ARG A 386 16.77 -21.90 -2.67
C ARG A 386 17.83 -21.30 -1.75
N TRP A 387 17.83 -21.66 -0.48
CA TRP A 387 18.84 -21.16 0.46
C TRP A 387 20.25 -21.60 0.07
N ALA A 388 20.43 -22.82 -0.41
CA ALA A 388 21.71 -23.30 -0.92
C ALA A 388 22.21 -22.44 -2.09
N ARG A 389 21.37 -22.19 -3.09
CA ARG A 389 21.73 -21.32 -4.22
C ARG A 389 22.08 -19.89 -3.79
N LYS A 390 21.36 -19.32 -2.83
CA LYS A 390 21.66 -18.00 -2.26
C LYS A 390 23.02 -17.98 -1.52
N LEU A 391 23.34 -19.04 -0.80
CA LEU A 391 24.65 -19.15 -0.14
C LEU A 391 25.77 -19.24 -1.16
N ILE A 392 25.63 -20.06 -2.19
CA ILE A 392 26.59 -20.21 -3.28
C ILE A 392 26.82 -18.88 -4.00
N TRP A 393 25.74 -18.19 -4.32
CA TRP A 393 25.80 -16.87 -4.96
C TRP A 393 26.52 -15.85 -4.08
N ALA A 394 26.16 -15.75 -2.80
CA ALA A 394 26.79 -14.81 -1.87
C ALA A 394 28.27 -15.12 -1.69
N TYR A 395 28.65 -16.41 -1.58
CA TYR A 395 30.03 -16.85 -1.49
C TYR A 395 30.82 -16.45 -2.74
N LYS A 396 30.31 -16.76 -3.96
CA LYS A 396 30.98 -16.41 -5.23
C LYS A 396 31.18 -14.91 -5.35
N LYS A 397 30.15 -14.13 -5.03
CA LYS A 397 30.19 -12.65 -5.07
C LYS A 397 31.27 -12.08 -4.13
N LEU A 398 31.39 -12.60 -2.92
CA LEU A 398 32.44 -12.19 -1.97
C LEU A 398 33.82 -12.61 -2.41
N LYS A 399 33.96 -13.82 -2.97
CA LYS A 399 35.23 -14.32 -3.50
C LYS A 399 35.73 -13.50 -4.70
N GLU A 400 34.84 -13.09 -5.57
CA GLU A 400 35.11 -12.18 -6.72
C GLU A 400 35.56 -10.80 -6.27
N ALA A 401 35.06 -10.30 -5.13
CA ALA A 401 35.46 -9.02 -4.57
C ALA A 401 36.93 -9.02 -4.03
N GLY A 402 37.54 -10.18 -3.88
CA GLY A 402 38.98 -10.33 -3.49
C GLY A 402 39.32 -9.89 -2.06
N VAL A 403 38.32 -9.67 -1.20
CA VAL A 403 38.48 -9.24 0.19
C VAL A 403 38.27 -10.44 1.11
N PRO A 404 39.05 -10.62 2.19
CA PRO A 404 38.73 -11.63 3.21
C PRO A 404 37.34 -11.45 3.78
N PHE A 405 36.57 -12.52 3.90
CA PHE A 405 35.18 -12.49 4.39
C PHE A 405 34.91 -13.66 5.34
N TYR A 406 33.90 -13.46 6.17
CA TYR A 406 33.47 -14.40 7.19
C TYR A 406 32.03 -14.83 6.95
N TRP A 407 31.55 -15.78 7.75
CA TRP A 407 30.14 -16.18 7.72
C TRP A 407 29.14 -15.01 7.89
N SER A 408 29.49 -14.00 8.72
CA SER A 408 28.65 -12.80 8.91
C SER A 408 28.35 -12.09 7.60
N ASP A 409 29.34 -12.05 6.69
CA ASP A 409 29.21 -11.33 5.41
C ASP A 409 28.36 -12.13 4.42
N ILE A 410 28.56 -13.45 4.37
CA ILE A 410 27.71 -14.36 3.60
C ILE A 410 26.25 -14.25 4.07
N ARG A 411 26.04 -14.24 5.39
CA ARG A 411 24.71 -14.11 5.98
C ARG A 411 24.06 -12.76 5.65
N ALA A 412 24.80 -11.67 5.73
CA ALA A 412 24.31 -10.32 5.43
C ALA A 412 23.82 -10.23 3.98
N ILE A 413 24.56 -10.78 3.02
CA ILE A 413 24.23 -10.74 1.59
C ILE A 413 23.15 -11.76 1.23
N SER A 414 23.28 -13.02 1.69
CA SER A 414 22.34 -14.10 1.34
C SER A 414 20.99 -13.97 2.07
N GLY A 415 20.99 -13.42 3.28
CA GLY A 415 19.84 -13.37 4.18
C GLY A 415 19.46 -14.75 4.77
N VAL A 416 20.30 -15.77 4.64
CA VAL A 416 20.04 -17.12 5.16
C VAL A 416 20.38 -17.18 6.64
N LYS A 417 19.41 -17.60 7.46
CA LYS A 417 19.60 -17.72 8.92
C LYS A 417 20.39 -18.99 9.28
N LYS A 418 21.25 -18.93 10.30
CA LYS A 418 22.07 -20.07 10.77
C LYS A 418 21.25 -21.36 11.00
N LYS A 419 20.07 -21.23 11.60
CA LYS A 419 19.16 -22.38 11.85
C LYS A 419 18.72 -23.14 10.61
N ASN A 420 18.78 -22.53 9.43
CA ASN A 420 18.33 -23.12 8.16
C ASN A 420 19.45 -23.88 7.43
N ILE A 421 20.71 -23.72 7.86
CA ILE A 421 21.88 -24.28 7.16
C ILE A 421 21.89 -25.80 7.12
N PRO A 422 21.58 -26.53 8.22
CA PRO A 422 21.59 -27.99 8.18
C PRO A 422 20.72 -28.56 7.06
N SER A 423 19.59 -27.93 6.78
CA SER A 423 18.69 -28.35 5.70
C SER A 423 19.19 -27.97 4.30
N THR A 424 20.15 -27.04 4.19
CA THR A 424 20.72 -26.61 2.89
C THR A 424 21.88 -27.45 2.41
N ILE A 425 22.61 -28.12 3.33
CA ILE A 425 23.84 -28.88 3.02
C ILE A 425 23.64 -29.88 1.87
N PRO A 426 22.60 -30.72 1.83
CA PRO A 426 22.41 -31.69 0.74
C PRO A 426 22.29 -31.02 -0.65
N TYR A 427 21.83 -29.77 -0.69
CA TYR A 427 21.62 -29.03 -1.92
C TYR A 427 22.83 -28.20 -2.36
N LEU A 428 23.79 -27.94 -1.48
CA LEU A 428 25.02 -27.25 -1.87
C LEU A 428 25.77 -28.05 -2.94
N VAL A 429 25.99 -29.35 -2.71
CA VAL A 429 26.68 -30.23 -3.66
C VAL A 429 25.91 -30.38 -4.98
N LYS A 430 24.59 -30.25 -4.95
CA LYS A 430 23.76 -30.30 -6.17
C LYS A 430 23.98 -29.09 -7.10
N HIS A 431 24.32 -27.92 -6.55
CA HIS A 431 24.35 -26.66 -7.29
C HIS A 431 25.73 -26.03 -7.43
N THR A 432 26.77 -26.64 -6.86
CA THR A 432 28.16 -26.18 -7.01
C THR A 432 29.14 -27.33 -6.85
N ASP A 433 30.42 -27.09 -7.20
CA ASP A 433 31.47 -28.05 -7.02
C ASP A 433 31.71 -28.38 -5.55
N MET A 434 32.21 -29.60 -5.30
CA MET A 434 32.46 -30.11 -3.95
C MET A 434 33.36 -29.19 -3.14
N GLU A 435 34.39 -28.63 -3.77
CA GLU A 435 35.34 -27.71 -3.13
C GLU A 435 34.64 -26.45 -2.59
N ILE A 436 33.76 -25.81 -3.38
CA ILE A 436 33.02 -24.63 -2.96
C ILE A 436 32.02 -24.98 -1.85
N ALA A 437 31.34 -26.13 -1.96
CA ALA A 437 30.42 -26.59 -0.94
C ALA A 437 31.13 -26.80 0.41
N GLU A 438 32.31 -27.44 0.42
CA GLU A 438 33.12 -27.64 1.61
C GLU A 438 33.63 -26.34 2.22
N GLN A 439 34.05 -25.38 1.39
CA GLN A 439 34.46 -24.05 1.84
C GLN A 439 33.31 -23.28 2.52
N ILE A 440 32.08 -23.34 1.96
CA ILE A 440 30.91 -22.75 2.60
C ILE A 440 30.59 -23.42 3.93
N ILE A 441 30.66 -24.75 4.00
CA ILE A 441 30.42 -25.54 5.23
C ILE A 441 31.46 -25.21 6.30
N ALA A 442 32.74 -25.11 5.92
CA ALA A 442 33.83 -24.76 6.83
C ALA A 442 33.62 -23.39 7.48
N LEU A 443 33.26 -22.37 6.69
CA LEU A 443 32.94 -21.03 7.21
C LEU A 443 31.76 -21.01 8.20
N VAL A 444 30.84 -21.97 8.08
CA VAL A 444 29.74 -22.15 9.04
C VAL A 444 30.25 -22.87 10.32
N GLY A 445 31.17 -23.81 10.17
CA GLY A 445 31.72 -24.63 11.26
C GLY A 445 32.62 -23.84 12.22
N GLU A 446 33.33 -22.82 11.75
CA GLU A 446 34.21 -21.96 12.58
C GLU A 446 33.47 -21.20 13.70
N LEU A 447 32.13 -21.22 13.73
CA LEU A 447 31.29 -20.60 14.75
C LEU A 447 30.82 -21.57 15.84
N THR A 448 31.25 -22.82 15.81
CA THR A 448 30.88 -23.86 16.80
C THR A 448 32.02 -24.20 17.77
N THR A 449 33.16 -23.53 17.65
CA THR A 449 34.24 -23.49 18.61
C THR A 449 34.33 -22.11 19.26
#